data_cf2c1cd3600ba954d23f762a93e5ca80
#
_entry.id   cf2c1cd3600ba954d23f762a93e5ca80
#
_cell.length_a   1.000
_cell.length_b   1.000
_cell.length_c   1.000
_cell.angle_alpha   90.00
_cell.angle_beta   90.00
_cell.angle_gamma   90.00
#
_symmetry.space_group_name_H-M   'P 1'
#
loop_
_entity.id
_entity.type
_entity.pdbx_description
1 polymer ?
#
loop_
_entity_poly.entity_id
_entity_poly.type
_entity_poly.pdbx_seq_one_letter_code
_entity_poly.pdbx_strand_id
1 'polypeptide(L)'
;MLKDLYEDASLVDYQKDRYANALDKFVELYGDENVSIYSAAGRSEISGNHTDHQHGCVLAGSINLDAIGVVARQDDVINVVSDSFNIKPIYLNDLDKKDEEEGTSEGLIRGVVSKLKELGYNIGGFKAFITSDVLVGAGLSSSAAFETIIGTIIDGLYNNMSIDMVTIAKVGQYAENVYFGKPCGLMDQCACAVGGLISIDFKDTEHPVVNHVDVDFSKYDHSLCIVDTKGSHADLTDAYGAIPTEMKDVAHYFGKEFLREVDEKEFFDHIADVRAAVKNDREILRAIHFFKENARVPQIVEALNNDDFDLFKKLIKESGNSSYKFLQNVYADFDYKHQAVSAGLALSEIVLGDHGVSRVHGGGFAGTIQAFVENDFVPEYKKEIEKLFGEGSCHVLKVRKLGGCKVVEE
;
A
#
# COMPACT_ATOMS: atom_id res chain seq x y z
N MET A 1 -21.98 -11.57 3.14
CA MET A 1 -20.55 -11.82 2.89
C MET A 1 -19.98 -10.84 1.86
N LEU A 2 -20.30 -10.87 0.54
CA LEU A 2 -19.71 -9.91 -0.42
C LEU A 2 -19.98 -8.44 -0.06
N LYS A 3 -21.22 -8.11 0.38
CA LYS A 3 -21.54 -6.75 0.85
C LYS A 3 -20.64 -6.31 2.03
N ASP A 4 -20.38 -7.21 2.95
CA ASP A 4 -19.54 -6.92 4.13
C ASP A 4 -18.05 -6.89 3.77
N LEU A 5 -17.66 -7.66 2.74
CA LEU A 5 -16.29 -7.71 2.26
C LEU A 5 -15.89 -6.44 1.50
N TYR A 6 -16.78 -5.92 0.65
CA TYR A 6 -16.48 -4.76 -0.21
C TYR A 6 -16.99 -3.43 0.34
N GLU A 7 -17.77 -3.43 1.44
CA GLU A 7 -18.36 -2.25 2.08
C GLU A 7 -19.17 -1.36 1.12
N ASP A 8 -19.57 -1.91 -0.04
CA ASP A 8 -20.31 -1.20 -1.09
C ASP A 8 -21.39 -2.09 -1.71
N ALA A 9 -22.66 -1.73 -1.46
CA ALA A 9 -23.77 -2.48 -2.00
C ALA A 9 -23.89 -2.38 -3.55
N SER A 10 -23.38 -1.30 -4.15
CA SER A 10 -23.43 -1.10 -5.60
C SER A 10 -22.45 -2.02 -6.36
N LEU A 11 -21.41 -2.50 -5.69
CA LEU A 11 -20.43 -3.41 -6.27
C LEU A 11 -20.82 -4.90 -6.17
N VAL A 12 -21.89 -5.24 -5.43
CA VAL A 12 -22.21 -6.66 -5.13
C VAL A 12 -22.46 -7.47 -6.40
N ASP A 13 -23.17 -6.94 -7.38
CA ASP A 13 -23.46 -7.69 -8.60
C ASP A 13 -22.21 -7.82 -9.48
N TYR A 14 -21.42 -6.76 -9.62
CA TYR A 14 -20.10 -6.84 -10.26
C TYR A 14 -19.20 -7.90 -9.62
N GLN A 15 -19.15 -7.92 -8.30
CA GLN A 15 -18.32 -8.90 -7.58
C GLN A 15 -18.83 -10.32 -7.72
N LYS A 16 -20.15 -10.55 -7.74
CA LYS A 16 -20.72 -11.89 -8.02
C LYS A 16 -20.26 -12.41 -9.39
N ASP A 17 -20.36 -11.56 -10.42
CA ASP A 17 -19.96 -11.93 -11.78
C ASP A 17 -18.44 -12.19 -11.82
N ARG A 18 -17.63 -11.38 -11.13
CA ARG A 18 -16.18 -11.56 -11.06
C ARG A 18 -15.80 -12.88 -10.37
N TYR A 19 -16.43 -13.23 -9.26
CA TYR A 19 -16.20 -14.51 -8.56
C TYR A 19 -16.67 -15.70 -9.40
N ALA A 20 -17.83 -15.60 -10.05
CA ALA A 20 -18.31 -16.64 -10.95
C ALA A 20 -17.36 -16.87 -12.13
N ASN A 21 -16.91 -15.78 -12.77
CA ASN A 21 -15.93 -15.87 -13.86
C ASN A 21 -14.60 -16.48 -13.40
N ALA A 22 -14.14 -16.16 -12.18
CA ALA A 22 -12.91 -16.75 -11.65
C ALA A 22 -13.08 -18.26 -11.39
N LEU A 23 -14.24 -18.70 -10.90
CA LEU A 23 -14.56 -20.10 -10.71
C LEU A 23 -14.64 -20.85 -12.06
N ASP A 24 -15.31 -20.27 -13.05
CA ASP A 24 -15.42 -20.86 -14.40
C ASP A 24 -14.03 -21.01 -15.03
N LYS A 25 -13.15 -20.02 -14.86
CA LYS A 25 -11.75 -20.11 -15.33
C LYS A 25 -10.95 -21.19 -14.60
N PHE A 26 -11.13 -21.32 -13.30
CA PHE A 26 -10.49 -22.41 -12.56
C PHE A 26 -10.96 -23.80 -13.09
N VAL A 27 -12.26 -23.98 -13.30
CA VAL A 27 -12.82 -25.24 -13.84
C VAL A 27 -12.33 -25.51 -15.26
N GLU A 28 -12.22 -24.48 -16.10
CA GLU A 28 -11.65 -24.61 -17.45
C GLU A 28 -10.21 -25.12 -17.42
N LEU A 29 -9.40 -24.62 -16.47
CA LEU A 29 -7.97 -24.96 -16.35
C LEU A 29 -7.72 -26.31 -15.69
N TYR A 30 -8.48 -26.64 -14.66
CA TYR A 30 -8.15 -27.73 -13.74
C TYR A 30 -9.26 -28.78 -13.55
N GLY A 31 -10.44 -28.56 -14.12
CA GLY A 31 -11.59 -29.42 -13.93
C GLY A 31 -12.42 -29.04 -12.70
N ASP A 32 -13.53 -29.76 -12.50
CA ASP A 32 -14.46 -29.58 -11.38
C ASP A 32 -13.90 -30.28 -10.13
N GLU A 33 -13.51 -29.48 -9.14
CA GLU A 33 -12.89 -29.93 -7.90
C GLU A 33 -13.41 -29.10 -6.71
N ASN A 34 -13.24 -29.64 -5.49
CA ASN A 34 -13.52 -28.86 -4.28
C ASN A 34 -12.50 -27.72 -4.16
N VAL A 35 -13.00 -26.50 -4.11
CA VAL A 35 -12.18 -25.29 -4.08
C VAL A 35 -12.43 -24.47 -2.80
N SER A 36 -11.42 -23.73 -2.42
CA SER A 36 -11.55 -22.61 -1.46
C SER A 36 -11.30 -21.30 -2.20
N ILE A 37 -11.97 -20.23 -1.78
CA ILE A 37 -11.77 -18.92 -2.36
C ILE A 37 -11.16 -18.00 -1.31
N TYR A 38 -10.11 -17.28 -1.70
CA TYR A 38 -9.37 -16.32 -0.88
C TYR A 38 -9.38 -14.95 -1.53
N SER A 39 -9.22 -13.93 -0.69
CA SER A 39 -9.13 -12.54 -1.13
C SER A 39 -8.09 -11.81 -0.31
N ALA A 40 -7.33 -10.91 -0.94
CA ALA A 40 -6.40 -10.00 -0.30
C ALA A 40 -6.56 -8.59 -0.86
N ALA A 41 -6.78 -7.62 0.02
CA ALA A 41 -7.01 -6.24 -0.34
C ALA A 41 -5.75 -5.56 -0.91
N GLY A 42 -5.95 -4.56 -1.78
CA GLY A 42 -4.97 -3.50 -1.98
C GLY A 42 -4.98 -2.51 -0.81
N ARG A 43 -4.14 -1.47 -0.87
CA ARG A 43 -4.04 -0.49 0.21
C ARG A 43 -3.97 0.94 -0.29
N SER A 44 -4.35 1.88 0.57
CA SER A 44 -4.08 3.30 0.43
C SER A 44 -3.30 3.83 1.63
N GLU A 45 -2.23 4.57 1.40
CA GLU A 45 -1.54 5.34 2.44
C GLU A 45 -2.38 6.57 2.76
N ILE A 46 -2.83 6.72 4.01
CA ILE A 46 -3.64 7.87 4.43
C ILE A 46 -2.74 9.04 4.89
N SER A 47 -1.70 8.75 5.66
CA SER A 47 -0.69 9.71 6.12
C SER A 47 0.58 9.00 6.59
N GLY A 48 1.67 9.74 6.78
CA GLY A 48 2.97 9.19 7.13
C GLY A 48 3.88 9.04 5.91
N ASN A 49 3.72 9.92 4.94
CA ASN A 49 4.43 9.83 3.66
C ASN A 49 5.94 9.79 3.86
N HIS A 50 6.57 8.70 3.44
CA HIS A 50 8.01 8.47 3.58
C HIS A 50 8.57 8.52 5.01
N THR A 51 7.77 8.22 6.03
CA THR A 51 8.27 8.13 7.41
C THR A 51 8.73 6.72 7.78
N ASP A 52 8.20 5.68 7.16
CA ASP A 52 8.44 4.27 7.47
C ASP A 52 9.91 3.86 7.35
N HIS A 53 10.60 4.27 6.28
CA HIS A 53 12.03 3.99 6.10
C HIS A 53 12.96 4.78 7.05
N GLN A 54 12.40 5.67 7.86
CA GLN A 54 13.06 6.36 8.98
C GLN A 54 12.52 5.91 10.34
N HIS A 55 11.88 4.74 10.39
CA HIS A 55 11.29 4.13 11.59
C HIS A 55 10.16 4.98 12.20
N GLY A 56 9.47 5.76 11.37
CA GLY A 56 8.36 6.64 11.79
C GLY A 56 7.02 5.93 11.86
N CYS A 57 5.98 6.75 12.05
CA CYS A 57 4.59 6.33 12.09
C CYS A 57 3.91 6.51 10.75
N VAL A 58 3.01 5.59 10.40
CA VAL A 58 2.15 5.67 9.22
C VAL A 58 0.70 5.37 9.57
N LEU A 59 -0.23 5.89 8.77
CA LEU A 59 -1.65 5.53 8.78
C LEU A 59 -2.00 5.03 7.39
N ALA A 60 -2.47 3.79 7.29
CA ALA A 60 -2.82 3.15 6.04
C ALA A 60 -4.12 2.37 6.16
N GLY A 61 -4.83 2.19 5.07
CA GLY A 61 -6.07 1.43 5.03
C GLY A 61 -6.12 0.42 3.89
N SER A 62 -6.70 -0.74 4.17
CA SER A 62 -7.13 -1.66 3.12
C SER A 62 -8.23 -1.04 2.30
N ILE A 63 -8.24 -1.29 1.00
CA ILE A 63 -9.26 -0.78 0.09
C ILE A 63 -10.12 -1.90 -0.49
N ASN A 64 -11.27 -1.54 -1.04
CA ASN A 64 -12.22 -2.46 -1.63
C ASN A 64 -11.88 -2.92 -3.08
N LEU A 65 -10.64 -2.68 -3.52
CA LEU A 65 -10.03 -3.38 -4.66
C LEU A 65 -9.13 -4.49 -4.12
N ASP A 66 -9.24 -5.69 -4.68
CA ASP A 66 -8.52 -6.85 -4.17
C ASP A 66 -8.03 -7.79 -5.27
N ALA A 67 -7.15 -8.71 -4.87
CA ALA A 67 -6.86 -9.94 -5.59
C ALA A 67 -7.74 -11.06 -5.02
N ILE A 68 -8.36 -11.85 -5.88
CA ILE A 68 -9.11 -13.05 -5.50
C ILE A 68 -8.45 -14.29 -6.12
N GLY A 69 -8.44 -15.41 -5.38
CA GLY A 69 -7.90 -16.68 -5.82
C GLY A 69 -8.87 -17.82 -5.58
N VAL A 70 -9.22 -18.56 -6.65
CA VAL A 70 -9.92 -19.83 -6.58
C VAL A 70 -8.86 -20.92 -6.53
N VAL A 71 -8.89 -21.79 -5.51
CA VAL A 71 -7.76 -22.62 -5.14
C VAL A 71 -8.18 -24.04 -4.78
N ALA A 72 -7.44 -25.05 -5.25
CA ALA A 72 -7.52 -26.42 -4.78
C ALA A 72 -6.14 -26.93 -4.33
N ARG A 73 -6.11 -27.86 -3.37
CA ARG A 73 -4.86 -28.50 -2.92
C ARG A 73 -4.25 -29.32 -4.03
N GLN A 74 -2.93 -29.39 -4.03
CA GLN A 74 -2.14 -30.23 -4.93
C GLN A 74 -0.89 -30.70 -4.20
N ASP A 75 -0.30 -31.83 -4.62
CA ASP A 75 0.92 -32.32 -4.00
C ASP A 75 2.16 -31.60 -4.56
N ASP A 76 3.11 -31.27 -3.69
CA ASP A 76 4.51 -30.90 -3.95
C ASP A 76 4.78 -29.77 -4.99
N VAL A 77 3.75 -29.19 -5.59
CA VAL A 77 3.92 -28.12 -6.59
C VAL A 77 2.86 -27.02 -6.43
N ILE A 78 3.24 -25.77 -6.70
CA ILE A 78 2.35 -24.63 -6.76
C ILE A 78 2.21 -24.23 -8.22
N ASN A 79 0.97 -24.28 -8.72
CA ASN A 79 0.59 -23.86 -10.06
C ASN A 79 -0.37 -22.67 -9.95
N VAL A 80 0.05 -21.51 -10.37
CA VAL A 80 -0.77 -20.29 -10.39
C VAL A 80 -0.93 -19.84 -11.82
N VAL A 81 -2.17 -19.65 -12.24
CA VAL A 81 -2.52 -18.93 -13.47
C VAL A 81 -3.15 -17.61 -13.09
N SER A 82 -2.69 -16.55 -13.71
CA SER A 82 -3.20 -15.20 -13.50
C SER A 82 -3.55 -14.55 -14.84
N ASP A 83 -4.60 -13.72 -14.88
CA ASP A 83 -4.94 -12.97 -16.09
C ASP A 83 -3.80 -12.08 -16.60
N SER A 84 -2.91 -11.66 -15.70
CA SER A 84 -1.89 -10.65 -16.00
C SER A 84 -0.48 -11.23 -16.20
N PHE A 85 -0.22 -12.45 -15.72
CA PHE A 85 1.14 -12.99 -15.68
C PHE A 85 1.17 -14.50 -16.03
N ASN A 86 2.20 -14.88 -16.78
CA ASN A 86 2.50 -16.30 -17.05
C ASN A 86 3.51 -16.80 -16.00
N ILE A 87 3.01 -17.50 -14.98
CA ILE A 87 3.78 -17.94 -13.82
C ILE A 87 4.19 -19.41 -14.00
N LYS A 88 5.48 -19.69 -13.91
CA LYS A 88 6.01 -21.05 -13.98
C LYS A 88 5.72 -21.82 -12.69
N PRO A 89 5.56 -23.18 -12.76
CA PRO A 89 5.36 -24.00 -11.57
C PRO A 89 6.49 -23.85 -10.55
N ILE A 90 6.13 -23.76 -9.26
CA ILE A 90 7.05 -23.71 -8.13
C ILE A 90 7.02 -25.05 -7.40
N TYR A 91 8.16 -25.74 -7.35
CA TYR A 91 8.30 -27.03 -6.68
C TYR A 91 8.75 -26.84 -5.23
N LEU A 92 8.07 -27.49 -4.27
CA LEU A 92 8.31 -27.31 -2.83
C LEU A 92 9.64 -27.92 -2.34
N ASN A 93 10.27 -28.77 -3.14
CA ASN A 93 11.61 -29.31 -2.88
C ASN A 93 12.75 -28.41 -3.36
N ASP A 94 12.41 -27.28 -4.03
CA ASP A 94 13.36 -26.31 -4.57
C ASP A 94 12.84 -24.88 -4.31
N LEU A 95 13.06 -24.40 -3.07
CA LEU A 95 12.61 -23.09 -2.60
C LEU A 95 13.75 -22.07 -2.44
N ASP A 96 14.97 -22.42 -2.86
CA ASP A 96 16.09 -21.49 -2.82
C ASP A 96 15.89 -20.32 -3.78
N LYS A 97 16.43 -19.16 -3.41
CA LYS A 97 16.40 -17.97 -4.27
C LYS A 97 17.06 -18.26 -5.61
N LYS A 98 16.45 -17.75 -6.69
CA LYS A 98 16.97 -17.84 -8.05
C LYS A 98 17.11 -16.44 -8.63
N ASP A 99 18.32 -16.10 -9.06
CA ASP A 99 18.61 -14.77 -9.60
C ASP A 99 17.79 -14.44 -10.86
N GLU A 100 17.48 -15.47 -11.68
CA GLU A 100 16.63 -15.34 -12.85
C GLU A 100 15.15 -15.09 -12.54
N GLU A 101 14.73 -15.23 -11.29
CA GLU A 101 13.37 -14.94 -10.81
C GLU A 101 13.26 -13.56 -10.13
N GLU A 102 14.34 -12.77 -10.04
CA GLU A 102 14.25 -11.39 -9.58
C GLU A 102 13.30 -10.56 -10.47
N GLY A 103 12.42 -9.78 -9.83
CA GLY A 103 11.41 -9.00 -10.51
C GLY A 103 10.22 -9.80 -11.07
N THR A 104 10.08 -11.08 -10.72
CA THR A 104 9.01 -11.96 -11.21
C THR A 104 8.05 -12.41 -10.13
N SER A 105 6.84 -12.83 -10.54
CA SER A 105 5.85 -13.42 -9.63
C SER A 105 6.31 -14.75 -9.04
N GLU A 106 7.14 -15.50 -9.76
CA GLU A 106 7.78 -16.73 -9.27
C GLU A 106 8.64 -16.46 -8.05
N GLY A 107 9.46 -15.41 -8.09
CA GLY A 107 10.29 -14.99 -6.96
C GLY A 107 9.43 -14.64 -5.74
N LEU A 108 8.34 -13.91 -5.91
CA LEU A 108 7.42 -13.59 -4.81
C LEU A 108 6.80 -14.85 -4.20
N ILE A 109 6.24 -15.76 -5.00
CA ILE A 109 5.63 -17.00 -4.50
C ILE A 109 6.68 -17.84 -3.74
N ARG A 110 7.85 -18.05 -4.35
CA ARG A 110 8.94 -18.81 -3.76
C ARG A 110 9.40 -18.22 -2.44
N GLY A 111 9.56 -16.91 -2.37
CA GLY A 111 9.95 -16.18 -1.16
C GLY A 111 8.94 -16.30 -0.02
N VAL A 112 7.64 -16.17 -0.32
CA VAL A 112 6.56 -16.35 0.66
C VAL A 112 6.57 -17.77 1.23
N VAL A 113 6.62 -18.78 0.35
CA VAL A 113 6.60 -20.19 0.76
C VAL A 113 7.85 -20.56 1.54
N SER A 114 9.03 -20.13 1.08
CA SER A 114 10.31 -20.38 1.74
C SER A 114 10.32 -19.80 3.16
N LYS A 115 9.84 -18.54 3.31
CA LYS A 115 9.82 -17.88 4.63
C LYS A 115 8.82 -18.50 5.58
N LEU A 116 7.62 -18.89 5.12
CA LEU A 116 6.66 -19.62 5.94
C LEU A 116 7.23 -20.95 6.44
N LYS A 117 7.91 -21.69 5.56
CA LYS A 117 8.62 -22.94 5.93
C LYS A 117 9.71 -22.70 6.97
N GLU A 118 10.54 -21.66 6.78
CA GLU A 118 11.60 -21.27 7.73
C GLU A 118 11.03 -20.97 9.12
N LEU A 119 9.87 -20.29 9.18
CA LEU A 119 9.17 -19.97 10.42
C LEU A 119 8.46 -21.19 11.06
N GLY A 120 8.51 -22.36 10.42
CA GLY A 120 7.96 -23.60 10.95
C GLY A 120 6.47 -23.82 10.68
N TYR A 121 5.85 -23.03 9.80
CA TYR A 121 4.48 -23.26 9.36
C TYR A 121 4.36 -24.40 8.36
N ASN A 122 3.19 -25.03 8.34
CA ASN A 122 2.90 -26.05 7.35
C ASN A 122 2.78 -25.41 5.96
N ILE A 123 3.47 -26.00 5.01
CA ILE A 123 3.37 -25.62 3.60
C ILE A 123 2.92 -26.82 2.78
N GLY A 124 2.33 -26.57 1.62
CA GLY A 124 1.93 -27.61 0.67
C GLY A 124 1.65 -27.01 -0.70
N GLY A 125 1.51 -27.87 -1.71
CA GLY A 125 1.21 -27.45 -3.06
C GLY A 125 -0.26 -27.08 -3.25
N PHE A 126 -0.50 -26.25 -4.22
CA PHE A 126 -1.86 -25.88 -4.64
C PHE A 126 -1.88 -25.48 -6.12
N LYS A 127 -3.05 -25.53 -6.70
CA LYS A 127 -3.34 -24.91 -8.00
C LYS A 127 -4.34 -23.81 -7.81
N ALA A 128 -4.15 -22.70 -8.51
CA ALA A 128 -4.96 -21.52 -8.35
C ALA A 128 -5.17 -20.78 -9.68
N PHE A 129 -6.36 -20.19 -9.81
CA PHE A 129 -6.59 -19.08 -10.72
C PHE A 129 -6.73 -17.80 -9.90
N ILE A 130 -5.93 -16.79 -10.19
CA ILE A 130 -5.90 -15.51 -9.46
C ILE A 130 -6.22 -14.38 -10.44
N THR A 131 -7.18 -13.53 -10.08
CA THR A 131 -7.49 -12.27 -10.79
C THR A 131 -7.48 -11.09 -9.82
N SER A 132 -7.15 -9.90 -10.30
CA SER A 132 -6.95 -8.73 -9.43
C SER A 132 -7.55 -7.47 -10.03
N ASP A 133 -8.33 -6.75 -9.20
CA ASP A 133 -8.78 -5.39 -9.47
C ASP A 133 -7.79 -4.34 -8.91
N VAL A 134 -6.77 -4.76 -8.17
CA VAL A 134 -5.74 -3.84 -7.67
C VAL A 134 -4.89 -3.35 -8.84
N LEU A 135 -5.01 -2.07 -9.14
CA LEU A 135 -4.38 -1.47 -10.30
C LEU A 135 -2.85 -1.52 -10.21
N VAL A 136 -2.22 -2.06 -11.23
CA VAL A 136 -0.76 -2.09 -11.35
C VAL A 136 -0.24 -0.69 -11.69
N GLY A 137 0.77 -0.21 -10.96
CA GLY A 137 1.36 1.10 -11.20
C GLY A 137 0.58 2.31 -10.64
N ALA A 138 -0.61 2.10 -10.09
CA ALA A 138 -1.43 3.17 -9.51
C ALA A 138 -1.14 3.43 -8.01
N GLY A 139 -0.02 2.96 -7.48
CA GLY A 139 0.34 3.17 -6.08
C GLY A 139 -0.56 2.45 -5.07
N LEU A 140 -1.32 1.42 -5.48
CA LEU A 140 -2.25 0.65 -4.62
C LEU A 140 -1.67 -0.68 -4.14
N SER A 141 -0.37 -0.92 -4.34
CA SER A 141 0.40 -2.09 -3.90
C SER A 141 -0.12 -3.43 -4.38
N SER A 142 -0.18 -3.59 -5.70
CA SER A 142 -0.54 -4.88 -6.31
C SER A 142 0.43 -6.02 -5.93
N SER A 143 1.74 -5.76 -5.73
CA SER A 143 2.70 -6.75 -5.24
C SER A 143 2.37 -7.22 -3.83
N ALA A 144 2.14 -6.29 -2.88
CA ALA A 144 1.80 -6.64 -1.50
C ALA A 144 0.47 -7.39 -1.39
N ALA A 145 -0.54 -7.04 -2.22
CA ALA A 145 -1.79 -7.79 -2.30
C ALA A 145 -1.56 -9.23 -2.84
N PHE A 146 -0.67 -9.39 -3.83
CA PHE A 146 -0.31 -10.70 -4.36
C PHE A 146 0.48 -11.56 -3.35
N GLU A 147 1.45 -10.99 -2.66
CA GLU A 147 2.17 -11.66 -1.56
C GLU A 147 1.22 -12.08 -0.45
N THR A 148 0.32 -11.18 -0.06
CA THR A 148 -0.69 -11.44 0.96
C THR A 148 -1.62 -12.57 0.56
N ILE A 149 -2.12 -12.60 -0.68
CA ILE A 149 -3.04 -13.67 -1.09
C ILE A 149 -2.33 -15.03 -1.10
N ILE A 150 -1.07 -15.10 -1.56
CA ILE A 150 -0.29 -16.36 -1.52
C ILE A 150 -0.10 -16.82 -0.07
N GLY A 151 0.30 -15.94 0.84
CA GLY A 151 0.43 -16.26 2.27
C GLY A 151 -0.88 -16.72 2.88
N THR A 152 -1.99 -16.01 2.58
CA THR A 152 -3.34 -16.35 3.07
C THR A 152 -3.86 -17.69 2.53
N ILE A 153 -3.55 -18.03 1.27
CA ILE A 153 -3.88 -19.33 0.68
C ILE A 153 -3.17 -20.46 1.45
N ILE A 154 -1.87 -20.33 1.72
CA ILE A 154 -1.11 -21.34 2.46
C ILE A 154 -1.63 -21.44 3.90
N ASP A 155 -1.92 -20.32 4.55
CA ASP A 155 -2.52 -20.31 5.88
C ASP A 155 -3.87 -21.04 5.90
N GLY A 156 -4.76 -20.73 4.98
CA GLY A 156 -6.07 -21.35 4.92
C GLY A 156 -6.05 -22.83 4.54
N LEU A 157 -5.16 -23.25 3.64
CA LEU A 157 -5.08 -24.64 3.22
C LEU A 157 -4.36 -25.53 4.24
N TYR A 158 -3.34 -25.02 4.93
CA TYR A 158 -2.40 -25.85 5.70
C TYR A 158 -2.28 -25.48 7.18
N ASN A 159 -2.76 -24.29 7.59
CA ASN A 159 -2.63 -23.79 8.95
C ASN A 159 -3.95 -23.31 9.58
N ASN A 160 -5.11 -23.61 8.95
CA ASN A 160 -6.46 -23.30 9.47
C ASN A 160 -6.70 -21.81 9.77
N MET A 161 -6.17 -20.89 8.98
CA MET A 161 -6.23 -19.44 9.17
C MET A 161 -5.73 -19.01 10.55
N SER A 162 -4.64 -19.60 11.03
CA SER A 162 -4.09 -19.36 12.37
C SER A 162 -2.82 -18.52 12.38
N ILE A 163 -2.26 -18.19 11.21
CA ILE A 163 -1.09 -17.33 11.10
C ILE A 163 -1.53 -15.88 11.33
N ASP A 164 -0.86 -15.20 12.25
CA ASP A 164 -1.10 -13.77 12.46
C ASP A 164 -0.83 -12.95 11.20
N MET A 165 -1.71 -11.99 10.89
CA MET A 165 -1.66 -11.22 9.66
C MET A 165 -0.43 -10.30 9.58
N VAL A 166 0.14 -9.85 10.71
CA VAL A 166 1.42 -9.13 10.73
C VAL A 166 2.56 -10.07 10.34
N THR A 167 2.48 -11.33 10.72
CA THR A 167 3.42 -12.37 10.26
C THR A 167 3.30 -12.59 8.75
N ILE A 168 2.08 -12.69 8.19
CA ILE A 168 1.87 -12.75 6.74
C ILE A 168 2.50 -11.53 6.04
N ALA A 169 2.29 -10.33 6.60
CA ALA A 169 2.89 -9.10 6.08
C ALA A 169 4.43 -9.16 6.06
N LYS A 170 5.05 -9.59 7.14
CA LYS A 170 6.53 -9.74 7.22
C LYS A 170 7.06 -10.78 6.23
N VAL A 171 6.32 -11.85 6.02
CA VAL A 171 6.64 -12.88 5.03
C VAL A 171 6.58 -12.29 3.61
N GLY A 172 5.57 -11.47 3.29
CA GLY A 172 5.47 -10.75 2.02
C GLY A 172 6.64 -9.79 1.83
N GLN A 173 6.94 -8.93 2.82
CA GLN A 173 8.09 -8.02 2.78
C GLN A 173 9.41 -8.77 2.55
N TYR A 174 9.61 -9.89 3.23
CA TYR A 174 10.80 -10.72 3.01
C TYR A 174 10.88 -11.22 1.56
N ALA A 175 9.77 -11.68 1.00
CA ALA A 175 9.72 -12.13 -0.39
C ALA A 175 10.06 -10.99 -1.36
N GLU A 176 9.52 -9.79 -1.15
CA GLU A 176 9.80 -8.63 -2.00
C GLU A 176 11.25 -8.16 -1.88
N ASN A 177 11.80 -8.08 -0.66
CA ASN A 177 13.17 -7.62 -0.44
C ASN A 177 14.24 -8.63 -0.87
N VAL A 178 14.03 -9.92 -0.61
CA VAL A 178 15.07 -10.95 -0.76
C VAL A 178 14.94 -11.69 -2.08
N TYR A 179 13.75 -12.11 -2.47
CA TYR A 179 13.53 -12.93 -3.68
C TYR A 179 13.22 -12.09 -4.90
N PHE A 180 12.36 -11.09 -4.77
CA PHE A 180 12.02 -10.18 -5.86
C PHE A 180 13.11 -9.13 -6.10
N GLY A 181 13.92 -8.81 -5.07
CA GLY A 181 15.06 -7.91 -5.19
C GLY A 181 14.71 -6.43 -5.14
N LYS A 182 13.50 -6.06 -4.66
CA LYS A 182 13.06 -4.68 -4.53
C LYS A 182 12.94 -4.30 -3.04
N PRO A 183 13.84 -3.46 -2.51
CA PRO A 183 13.73 -2.99 -1.14
C PRO A 183 12.43 -2.23 -0.89
N CYS A 184 11.67 -2.65 0.11
CA CYS A 184 10.42 -2.00 0.54
C CYS A 184 10.31 -1.93 2.06
N GLY A 185 9.51 -0.96 2.56
CA GLY A 185 9.03 -0.94 3.94
C GLY A 185 7.98 -2.02 4.21
N LEU A 186 7.44 -2.06 5.43
CA LEU A 186 6.44 -3.06 5.82
C LEU A 186 5.00 -2.51 5.76
N MET A 187 4.81 -1.22 5.50
CA MET A 187 3.49 -0.56 5.51
C MET A 187 2.51 -1.23 4.54
N ASP A 188 2.94 -1.46 3.31
CA ASP A 188 2.12 -1.97 2.23
C ASP A 188 1.56 -3.36 2.56
N GLN A 189 2.44 -4.25 2.98
CA GLN A 189 2.08 -5.61 3.35
C GLN A 189 1.19 -5.65 4.59
N CYS A 190 1.49 -4.83 5.62
CA CYS A 190 0.63 -4.75 6.81
C CYS A 190 -0.77 -4.26 6.44
N ALA A 191 -0.89 -3.20 5.64
CA ALA A 191 -2.20 -2.70 5.26
C ALA A 191 -2.99 -3.68 4.39
N CYS A 192 -2.34 -4.41 3.47
CA CYS A 192 -3.00 -5.44 2.67
C CYS A 192 -3.44 -6.66 3.50
N ALA A 193 -2.61 -7.08 4.47
CA ALA A 193 -2.84 -8.31 5.23
C ALA A 193 -3.81 -8.12 6.39
N VAL A 194 -3.64 -7.06 7.19
CA VAL A 194 -4.38 -6.87 8.46
C VAL A 194 -5.82 -6.44 8.22
N GLY A 195 -6.07 -5.55 7.27
CA GLY A 195 -7.42 -5.03 7.01
C GLY A 195 -7.79 -3.80 7.84
N GLY A 196 -8.85 -3.12 7.44
CA GLY A 196 -9.32 -1.91 8.08
C GLY A 196 -8.38 -0.72 7.90
N LEU A 197 -8.55 0.28 8.76
CA LEU A 197 -7.62 1.36 8.93
C LEU A 197 -6.66 1.02 10.06
N ILE A 198 -5.36 1.09 9.80
CA ILE A 198 -4.33 0.75 10.77
C ILE A 198 -3.31 1.89 10.91
N SER A 199 -2.93 2.17 12.15
CA SER A 199 -1.74 2.96 12.45
C SER A 199 -0.58 2.04 12.81
N ILE A 200 0.58 2.31 12.24
CA ILE A 200 1.78 1.50 12.46
C ILE A 200 2.87 2.41 12.99
N ASP A 201 3.50 2.05 14.10
CA ASP A 201 4.73 2.66 14.60
C ASP A 201 5.92 1.71 14.33
N PHE A 202 6.83 2.14 13.47
CA PHE A 202 8.02 1.38 13.09
C PHE A 202 9.25 1.67 13.96
N LYS A 203 9.07 2.23 15.17
CA LYS A 203 10.19 2.49 16.07
C LYS A 203 11.04 1.24 16.32
N ASP A 204 10.39 0.09 16.44
CA ASP A 204 11.02 -1.24 16.40
C ASP A 204 10.52 -1.95 15.14
N THR A 205 11.39 -2.09 14.13
CA THR A 205 11.02 -2.72 12.85
C THR A 205 10.87 -4.23 12.94
N GLU A 206 11.52 -4.86 13.93
CA GLU A 206 11.33 -6.29 14.20
C GLU A 206 9.97 -6.55 14.87
N HIS A 207 9.50 -5.61 15.69
CA HIS A 207 8.24 -5.70 16.41
C HIS A 207 7.43 -4.40 16.25
N PRO A 208 6.94 -4.09 15.02
CA PRO A 208 6.15 -2.88 14.78
C PRO A 208 4.85 -2.94 15.59
N VAL A 209 4.46 -1.79 16.13
CA VAL A 209 3.20 -1.67 16.83
C VAL A 209 2.10 -1.36 15.82
N VAL A 210 1.21 -2.32 15.57
CA VAL A 210 0.08 -2.20 14.63
C VAL A 210 -1.21 -2.08 15.42
N ASN A 211 -1.91 -0.96 15.30
CA ASN A 211 -3.17 -0.70 15.96
C ASN A 211 -4.28 -0.47 14.94
N HIS A 212 -5.42 -1.13 15.14
CA HIS A 212 -6.63 -0.79 14.38
C HIS A 212 -7.15 0.58 14.83
N VAL A 213 -7.56 1.37 13.85
CA VAL A 213 -8.32 2.61 14.06
C VAL A 213 -9.77 2.31 13.70
N ASP A 214 -10.62 2.19 14.72
CA ASP A 214 -12.04 1.80 14.53
C ASP A 214 -12.83 3.02 14.05
N VAL A 215 -12.85 3.18 12.73
CA VAL A 215 -13.49 4.31 12.07
C VAL A 215 -14.39 3.80 10.94
N ASP A 216 -15.61 4.29 10.94
CA ASP A 216 -16.54 4.13 9.82
C ASP A 216 -16.57 5.45 9.00
N PHE A 217 -15.86 5.48 7.88
CA PHE A 217 -15.83 6.65 7.00
C PHE A 217 -17.19 6.99 6.39
N SER A 218 -18.14 6.05 6.35
CA SER A 218 -19.47 6.30 5.79
C SER A 218 -20.25 7.35 6.58
N LYS A 219 -19.96 7.50 7.90
CA LYS A 219 -20.61 8.50 8.76
C LYS A 219 -20.19 9.95 8.50
N TYR A 220 -19.06 10.14 7.80
CA TYR A 220 -18.54 11.48 7.51
C TYR A 220 -18.99 12.01 6.14
N ASP A 221 -19.83 11.24 5.44
CA ASP A 221 -20.32 11.62 4.10
C ASP A 221 -19.24 11.96 3.09
N HIS A 222 -18.09 11.25 3.18
CA HIS A 222 -16.96 11.42 2.28
C HIS A 222 -16.50 10.08 1.70
N SER A 223 -16.04 10.13 0.46
CA SER A 223 -15.41 9.01 -0.23
C SER A 223 -13.92 9.25 -0.41
N LEU A 224 -13.15 8.17 -0.37
CA LEU A 224 -11.74 8.15 -0.75
C LEU A 224 -11.65 8.06 -2.28
N CYS A 225 -11.05 9.05 -2.91
CA CYS A 225 -10.77 9.05 -4.34
C CYS A 225 -9.27 8.93 -4.59
N ILE A 226 -8.87 7.99 -5.43
CA ILE A 226 -7.49 7.87 -5.93
C ILE A 226 -7.51 8.23 -7.41
N VAL A 227 -6.68 9.19 -7.79
CA VAL A 227 -6.60 9.65 -9.18
C VAL A 227 -5.24 9.25 -9.75
N ASP A 228 -5.26 8.42 -10.79
CA ASP A 228 -4.10 8.08 -11.58
C ASP A 228 -3.75 9.26 -12.52
N THR A 229 -2.64 9.92 -12.24
CA THR A 229 -2.20 11.10 -13.00
C THR A 229 -1.54 10.75 -14.34
N LYS A 230 -1.44 9.45 -14.67
CA LYS A 230 -0.78 8.95 -15.89
C LYS A 230 0.67 9.41 -16.05
N GLY A 231 1.31 9.82 -14.95
CA GLY A 231 2.74 10.15 -14.92
C GLY A 231 3.60 8.90 -15.14
N SER A 232 4.73 9.06 -15.83
CA SER A 232 5.67 7.96 -16.04
C SER A 232 6.52 7.73 -14.79
N HIS A 233 6.69 6.47 -14.40
CA HIS A 233 7.63 6.04 -13.36
C HIS A 233 9.04 5.71 -13.92
N ALA A 234 9.25 5.84 -15.24
CA ALA A 234 10.53 5.60 -15.85
C ALA A 234 11.58 6.57 -15.29
N ASP A 235 12.77 6.06 -15.02
CA ASP A 235 13.94 6.83 -14.55
C ASP A 235 13.78 7.55 -13.19
N LEU A 236 12.80 7.16 -12.35
CA LEU A 236 12.56 7.78 -11.04
C LEU A 236 13.30 7.08 -9.88
N THR A 237 14.02 6.00 -10.13
CA THR A 237 14.69 5.19 -9.08
C THR A 237 15.62 6.04 -8.21
N ASP A 238 16.40 6.93 -8.82
CA ASP A 238 17.32 7.81 -8.10
C ASP A 238 16.57 8.84 -7.23
N ALA A 239 15.45 9.37 -7.74
CA ALA A 239 14.62 10.31 -6.97
C ALA A 239 14.00 9.66 -5.73
N TYR A 240 13.50 8.42 -5.86
CA TYR A 240 13.01 7.64 -4.73
C TYR A 240 14.14 7.30 -3.74
N GLY A 241 15.28 6.82 -4.23
CA GLY A 241 16.44 6.47 -3.40
C GLY A 241 17.06 7.64 -2.66
N ALA A 242 16.96 8.86 -3.23
CA ALA A 242 17.45 10.06 -2.58
C ALA A 242 16.68 10.43 -1.30
N ILE A 243 15.40 10.07 -1.16
CA ILE A 243 14.62 10.43 0.03
C ILE A 243 15.19 9.79 1.30
N PRO A 244 15.28 8.45 1.41
CA PRO A 244 15.84 7.83 2.61
C PRO A 244 17.29 8.19 2.84
N THR A 245 18.10 8.32 1.78
CA THR A 245 19.52 8.67 1.88
C THR A 245 19.71 10.05 2.52
N GLU A 246 19.03 11.06 1.98
CA GLU A 246 19.11 12.44 2.47
C GLU A 246 18.61 12.60 3.91
N MET A 247 17.59 11.84 4.31
CA MET A 247 17.13 11.81 5.69
C MET A 247 18.16 11.16 6.62
N LYS A 248 18.85 10.10 6.18
CA LYS A 248 19.92 9.45 6.92
C LYS A 248 21.14 10.35 7.09
N ASP A 249 21.50 11.12 6.08
CA ASP A 249 22.63 12.05 6.16
C ASP A 249 22.46 13.07 7.31
N VAL A 250 21.22 13.55 7.51
CA VAL A 250 20.89 14.38 8.68
C VAL A 250 20.97 13.59 9.98
N ALA A 251 20.49 12.35 10.03
CA ALA A 251 20.59 11.51 11.23
C ALA A 251 22.05 11.21 11.60
N HIS A 252 22.89 10.94 10.60
CA HIS A 252 24.33 10.68 10.79
C HIS A 252 25.08 11.88 11.41
N TYR A 253 24.66 13.13 11.15
CA TYR A 253 25.22 14.29 11.84
C TYR A 253 25.10 14.17 13.36
N PHE A 254 23.99 13.58 13.85
CA PHE A 254 23.75 13.33 15.27
C PHE A 254 24.29 11.98 15.76
N GLY A 255 25.06 11.25 14.92
CA GLY A 255 25.56 9.92 15.24
C GLY A 255 24.48 8.84 15.33
N LYS A 256 23.37 9.03 14.60
CA LYS A 256 22.22 8.13 14.53
C LYS A 256 22.09 7.56 13.12
N GLU A 257 21.43 6.41 13.00
CA GLU A 257 21.15 5.77 11.70
C GLU A 257 19.85 6.30 11.07
N PHE A 258 18.85 6.61 11.91
CA PHE A 258 17.51 7.03 11.46
C PHE A 258 17.06 8.29 12.19
N LEU A 259 16.27 9.13 11.52
CA LEU A 259 15.71 10.36 12.10
C LEU A 259 14.82 10.10 13.32
N ARG A 260 14.21 8.91 13.43
CA ARG A 260 13.41 8.51 14.61
C ARG A 260 14.23 8.53 15.90
N GLU A 261 15.53 8.35 15.82
CA GLU A 261 16.45 8.33 16.97
C GLU A 261 16.95 9.72 17.35
N VAL A 262 16.71 10.73 16.52
CA VAL A 262 17.12 12.12 16.73
C VAL A 262 16.01 12.87 17.46
N ASP A 263 16.37 13.63 18.49
CA ASP A 263 15.41 14.52 19.16
C ASP A 263 15.08 15.73 18.27
N GLU A 264 13.76 15.97 18.04
CA GLU A 264 13.30 17.05 17.16
C GLU A 264 13.79 18.42 17.63
N LYS A 265 13.80 18.65 18.95
CA LYS A 265 14.27 19.92 19.52
C LYS A 265 15.76 20.11 19.30
N GLU A 266 16.55 19.05 19.50
CA GLU A 266 17.99 19.07 19.25
C GLU A 266 18.29 19.38 17.77
N PHE A 267 17.54 18.79 16.83
CA PHE A 267 17.66 19.10 15.40
C PHE A 267 17.42 20.60 15.14
N PHE A 268 16.35 21.18 15.66
CA PHE A 268 16.03 22.59 15.42
C PHE A 268 17.01 23.54 16.15
N ASP A 269 17.49 23.20 17.33
CA ASP A 269 18.49 23.99 18.05
C ASP A 269 19.84 24.06 17.29
N HIS A 270 20.18 23.01 16.50
CA HIS A 270 21.41 22.90 15.73
C HIS A 270 21.24 23.04 14.22
N ILE A 271 20.09 23.47 13.74
CA ILE A 271 19.74 23.44 12.30
C ILE A 271 20.76 24.15 11.39
N ALA A 272 21.38 25.24 11.89
CA ALA A 272 22.40 25.97 11.13
C ALA A 272 23.70 25.17 10.98
N ASP A 273 24.08 24.44 12.02
CA ASP A 273 25.29 23.59 12.02
C ASP A 273 25.06 22.35 11.17
N VAL A 274 23.90 21.73 11.27
CA VAL A 274 23.46 20.60 10.41
C VAL A 274 23.53 21.03 8.95
N ARG A 275 22.91 22.16 8.59
CA ARG A 275 22.91 22.71 7.22
C ARG A 275 24.35 22.93 6.70
N ALA A 276 25.24 23.46 7.54
CA ALA A 276 26.63 23.68 7.17
C ALA A 276 27.39 22.37 6.95
N ALA A 277 27.05 21.32 7.68
CA ALA A 277 27.69 20.00 7.58
C ALA A 277 27.21 19.25 6.34
N VAL A 278 25.90 19.10 6.14
CA VAL A 278 25.31 18.32 5.04
C VAL A 278 25.43 19.01 3.69
N LYS A 279 25.44 20.35 3.65
CA LYS A 279 25.60 21.19 2.43
C LYS A 279 24.54 20.96 1.36
N ASN A 280 23.37 20.47 1.76
CA ASN A 280 22.23 20.21 0.90
C ASN A 280 20.96 20.67 1.62
N ASP A 281 20.35 21.75 1.14
CA ASP A 281 19.14 22.31 1.76
C ASP A 281 17.94 21.36 1.69
N ARG A 282 17.88 20.46 0.69
CA ARG A 282 16.81 19.46 0.55
C ARG A 282 16.86 18.43 1.67
N GLU A 283 18.05 18.06 2.18
CA GLU A 283 18.19 17.19 3.34
C GLU A 283 17.54 17.79 4.58
N ILE A 284 17.74 19.10 4.81
CA ILE A 284 17.10 19.84 5.90
C ILE A 284 15.58 19.86 5.74
N LEU A 285 15.07 20.12 4.53
CA LEU A 285 13.64 20.11 4.25
C LEU A 285 13.02 18.74 4.49
N ARG A 286 13.66 17.66 4.05
CA ARG A 286 13.22 16.28 4.23
C ARG A 286 13.24 15.86 5.70
N ALA A 287 14.23 16.29 6.48
CA ALA A 287 14.24 16.08 7.94
C ALA A 287 13.08 16.82 8.63
N ILE A 288 12.81 18.09 8.26
CA ILE A 288 11.65 18.85 8.75
C ILE A 288 10.35 18.10 8.42
N HIS A 289 10.22 17.62 7.17
CA HIS A 289 9.07 16.81 6.78
C HIS A 289 8.89 15.62 7.70
N PHE A 290 9.96 14.83 7.90
CA PHE A 290 9.93 13.64 8.75
C PHE A 290 9.41 13.95 10.15
N PHE A 291 10.01 14.91 10.86
CA PHE A 291 9.59 15.24 12.24
C PHE A 291 8.12 15.67 12.30
N LYS A 292 7.70 16.54 11.37
CA LYS A 292 6.31 17.03 11.35
C LYS A 292 5.31 15.99 10.91
N GLU A 293 5.63 15.15 9.92
CA GLU A 293 4.74 14.10 9.45
C GLU A 293 4.62 12.96 10.47
N ASN A 294 5.74 12.55 11.06
CA ASN A 294 5.76 11.54 12.12
C ASN A 294 4.89 11.96 13.34
N ALA A 295 4.93 13.23 13.73
CA ALA A 295 4.10 13.76 14.82
C ALA A 295 2.63 13.94 14.40
N ARG A 296 2.33 14.10 13.11
CA ARG A 296 0.98 14.31 12.57
C ARG A 296 0.16 13.02 12.56
N VAL A 297 0.77 11.88 12.28
CA VAL A 297 0.05 10.59 12.21
C VAL A 297 -0.74 10.29 13.50
N PRO A 298 -0.18 10.34 14.71
CA PRO A 298 -0.97 10.17 15.93
C PRO A 298 -2.09 11.20 16.10
N GLN A 299 -1.90 12.45 15.66
CA GLN A 299 -2.93 13.48 15.73
C GLN A 299 -4.11 13.17 14.79
N ILE A 300 -3.83 12.63 13.60
CA ILE A 300 -4.87 12.17 12.67
C ILE A 300 -5.66 11.01 13.28
N VAL A 301 -4.98 10.05 13.90
CA VAL A 301 -5.63 8.93 14.60
C VAL A 301 -6.50 9.44 15.74
N GLU A 302 -6.02 10.40 16.53
CA GLU A 302 -6.78 11.02 17.61
C GLU A 302 -8.02 11.78 17.09
N ALA A 303 -7.87 12.54 16.00
CA ALA A 303 -8.99 13.23 15.36
C ALA A 303 -10.09 12.24 14.93
N LEU A 304 -9.71 11.13 14.31
CA LEU A 304 -10.65 10.08 13.90
C LEU A 304 -11.32 9.40 15.10
N ASN A 305 -10.57 9.08 16.17
CA ASN A 305 -11.12 8.47 17.38
C ASN A 305 -12.10 9.40 18.13
N ASN A 306 -11.93 10.71 17.97
CA ASN A 306 -12.80 11.73 18.57
C ASN A 306 -13.93 12.20 17.63
N ASP A 307 -14.10 11.58 16.46
CA ASP A 307 -15.04 11.97 15.42
C ASP A 307 -14.87 13.43 14.92
N ASP A 308 -13.68 13.98 15.03
CA ASP A 308 -13.31 15.32 14.55
C ASP A 308 -12.81 15.25 13.10
N PHE A 309 -13.74 15.12 12.16
CA PHE A 309 -13.41 14.98 10.74
C PHE A 309 -12.90 16.29 10.13
N ASP A 310 -13.26 17.44 10.68
CA ASP A 310 -12.71 18.72 10.22
C ASP A 310 -11.23 18.85 10.59
N LEU A 311 -10.85 18.43 11.79
CA LEU A 311 -9.43 18.34 12.17
C LEU A 311 -8.70 17.30 11.29
N PHE A 312 -9.33 16.15 11.01
CA PHE A 312 -8.78 15.15 10.07
C PHE A 312 -8.48 15.80 8.71
N LYS A 313 -9.45 16.47 8.07
CA LYS A 313 -9.25 17.14 6.76
C LYS A 313 -8.13 18.18 6.82
N LYS A 314 -8.08 18.96 7.89
CA LYS A 314 -7.01 19.95 8.10
C LYS A 314 -5.64 19.28 8.16
N LEU A 315 -5.48 18.22 8.94
CA LEU A 315 -4.22 17.50 9.09
C LEU A 315 -3.79 16.80 7.79
N ILE A 316 -4.73 16.26 7.01
CA ILE A 316 -4.46 15.70 5.67
C ILE A 316 -3.95 16.79 4.72
N LYS A 317 -4.56 17.98 4.72
CA LYS A 317 -4.08 19.13 3.94
C LYS A 317 -2.67 19.56 4.36
N GLU A 318 -2.39 19.59 5.65
CA GLU A 318 -1.06 19.89 6.18
C GLU A 318 -0.02 18.82 5.77
N SER A 319 -0.39 17.53 5.76
CA SER A 319 0.42 16.44 5.26
C SER A 319 0.76 16.63 3.77
N GLY A 320 -0.24 16.92 2.93
CA GLY A 320 -0.04 17.22 1.52
C GLY A 320 0.87 18.42 1.29
N ASN A 321 0.68 19.50 2.05
CA ASN A 321 1.55 20.69 2.02
C ASN A 321 2.99 20.36 2.43
N SER A 322 3.17 19.51 3.44
CA SER A 322 4.49 19.06 3.89
C SER A 322 5.19 18.23 2.83
N SER A 323 4.48 17.30 2.19
CA SER A 323 4.99 16.52 1.06
C SER A 323 5.42 17.42 -0.10
N TYR A 324 4.58 18.41 -0.47
CA TYR A 324 4.89 19.32 -1.57
C TYR A 324 6.08 20.23 -1.27
N LYS A 325 6.09 20.87 -0.10
CA LYS A 325 7.03 21.95 0.23
C LYS A 325 8.35 21.44 0.79
N PHE A 326 8.32 20.36 1.59
CA PHE A 326 9.46 19.89 2.37
C PHE A 326 10.02 18.58 1.84
N LEU A 327 9.18 17.56 1.68
CA LEU A 327 9.63 16.27 1.12
C LEU A 327 10.01 16.39 -0.35
N GLN A 328 9.26 17.20 -1.11
CA GLN A 328 9.47 17.46 -2.54
C GLN A 328 9.40 16.18 -3.38
N ASN A 329 8.34 15.39 -3.16
CA ASN A 329 8.07 14.16 -3.90
C ASN A 329 6.88 14.28 -4.87
N VAL A 330 6.56 15.47 -5.34
CA VAL A 330 5.43 15.69 -6.28
C VAL A 330 5.87 15.81 -7.74
N TYR A 331 7.14 16.03 -7.98
CA TYR A 331 7.80 15.96 -9.30
C TYR A 331 9.30 15.70 -9.12
N ALA A 332 9.94 15.14 -10.15
CA ALA A 332 11.39 14.97 -10.16
C ALA A 332 12.09 16.27 -10.62
N ASP A 333 13.13 16.69 -9.92
CA ASP A 333 13.84 17.93 -10.16
C ASP A 333 14.55 17.97 -11.53
N PHE A 334 14.97 16.80 -12.02
CA PHE A 334 15.58 16.66 -13.36
C PHE A 334 14.56 16.72 -14.50
N ASP A 335 13.25 16.56 -14.20
CA ASP A 335 12.17 16.61 -15.20
C ASP A 335 11.07 17.61 -14.81
N TYR A 336 11.45 18.89 -14.74
CA TYR A 336 10.53 19.97 -14.36
C TYR A 336 9.37 20.19 -15.35
N LYS A 337 9.39 19.55 -16.52
CA LYS A 337 8.33 19.70 -17.55
C LYS A 337 7.17 18.73 -17.34
N HIS A 338 7.42 17.56 -16.74
CA HIS A 338 6.42 16.53 -16.53
C HIS A 338 6.02 16.47 -15.06
N GLN A 339 5.05 17.29 -14.66
CA GLN A 339 4.57 17.46 -13.29
C GLN A 339 3.10 17.08 -13.16
N ALA A 340 2.74 15.86 -13.58
CA ALA A 340 1.35 15.39 -13.60
C ALA A 340 0.72 15.42 -12.20
N VAL A 341 1.45 14.99 -11.16
CA VAL A 341 1.00 15.02 -9.76
C VAL A 341 0.74 16.47 -9.32
N SER A 342 1.67 17.40 -9.60
CA SER A 342 1.49 18.82 -9.24
C SER A 342 0.27 19.43 -9.93
N ALA A 343 0.07 19.14 -11.23
CA ALA A 343 -1.09 19.61 -11.99
C ALA A 343 -2.39 19.04 -11.44
N GLY A 344 -2.41 17.75 -11.09
CA GLY A 344 -3.55 17.09 -10.47
C GLY A 344 -3.90 17.67 -9.11
N LEU A 345 -2.91 17.92 -8.25
CA LEU A 345 -3.11 18.55 -6.93
C LEU A 345 -3.66 19.97 -7.07
N ALA A 346 -3.11 20.78 -7.98
CA ALA A 346 -3.59 22.15 -8.22
C ALA A 346 -5.04 22.15 -8.71
N LEU A 347 -5.39 21.30 -9.68
CA LEU A 347 -6.77 21.18 -10.14
C LEU A 347 -7.70 20.66 -9.04
N SER A 348 -7.28 19.66 -8.27
CA SER A 348 -8.04 19.11 -7.14
C SER A 348 -8.33 20.20 -6.10
N GLU A 349 -7.34 21.00 -5.73
CA GLU A 349 -7.54 22.10 -4.75
C GLU A 349 -8.57 23.12 -5.24
N ILE A 350 -8.52 23.48 -6.53
CA ILE A 350 -9.45 24.44 -7.15
C ILE A 350 -10.87 23.85 -7.20
N VAL A 351 -11.01 22.60 -7.62
CA VAL A 351 -12.32 21.95 -7.82
C VAL A 351 -12.97 21.62 -6.49
N LEU A 352 -12.20 21.07 -5.54
CA LEU A 352 -12.75 20.66 -4.24
C LEU A 352 -13.21 21.83 -3.39
N GLY A 353 -12.47 22.95 -3.37
CA GLY A 353 -12.81 24.05 -2.48
C GLY A 353 -12.98 23.57 -1.03
N ASP A 354 -14.18 23.72 -0.48
CA ASP A 354 -14.55 23.25 0.87
C ASP A 354 -15.13 21.81 0.87
N HIS A 355 -15.40 21.23 -0.30
CA HIS A 355 -16.01 19.90 -0.45
C HIS A 355 -15.02 18.72 -0.26
N GLY A 356 -13.78 19.00 0.07
CA GLY A 356 -12.82 17.94 0.30
C GLY A 356 -11.39 18.43 0.45
N VAL A 357 -10.48 17.45 0.50
CA VAL A 357 -9.04 17.69 0.66
C VAL A 357 -8.26 16.69 -0.18
N SER A 358 -7.13 17.11 -0.72
CA SER A 358 -6.26 16.23 -1.52
C SER A 358 -4.79 16.32 -1.10
N ARG A 359 -4.05 15.26 -1.41
CA ARG A 359 -2.60 15.17 -1.23
C ARG A 359 -1.98 14.22 -2.24
N VAL A 360 -0.65 14.26 -2.38
CA VAL A 360 0.09 13.20 -3.07
C VAL A 360 -0.12 11.86 -2.35
N HIS A 361 -0.18 10.78 -3.10
CA HIS A 361 -0.41 9.43 -2.60
C HIS A 361 0.80 8.54 -2.87
N GLY A 362 1.21 7.75 -1.85
CA GLY A 362 2.33 6.83 -1.95
C GLY A 362 3.68 7.52 -2.18
N GLY A 363 4.56 6.91 -2.98
CA GLY A 363 5.92 7.39 -3.21
C GLY A 363 6.03 8.77 -3.86
N GLY A 364 5.01 9.21 -4.60
CA GLY A 364 5.03 10.49 -5.29
C GLY A 364 5.80 10.50 -6.61
N PHE A 365 6.36 11.63 -6.99
CA PHE A 365 7.05 11.97 -8.25
C PHE A 365 6.21 11.75 -9.50
N ALA A 366 5.54 10.62 -9.62
CA ALA A 366 4.55 10.23 -10.60
C ALA A 366 3.42 9.45 -9.90
N GLY A 367 2.53 8.81 -10.65
CA GLY A 367 1.50 7.93 -10.12
C GLY A 367 0.25 8.67 -9.70
N THR A 368 -0.07 8.69 -8.41
CA THR A 368 -1.41 9.02 -7.95
C THR A 368 -1.48 10.16 -6.96
N ILE A 369 -2.65 10.80 -6.92
CA ILE A 369 -3.08 11.68 -5.83
C ILE A 369 -4.26 11.05 -5.11
N GLN A 370 -4.41 11.39 -3.83
CA GLN A 370 -5.51 10.98 -2.97
C GLN A 370 -6.38 12.18 -2.66
N ALA A 371 -7.71 11.98 -2.65
CA ALA A 371 -8.65 12.98 -2.19
C ALA A 371 -9.72 12.35 -1.30
N PHE A 372 -10.15 13.07 -0.26
CA PHE A 372 -11.36 12.80 0.50
C PHE A 372 -12.41 13.80 0.05
N VAL A 373 -13.48 13.32 -0.55
CA VAL A 373 -14.47 14.12 -1.28
C VAL A 373 -15.86 13.89 -0.71
N GLU A 374 -16.62 14.95 -0.43
CA GLU A 374 -18.04 14.82 -0.06
C GLU A 374 -18.79 13.97 -1.07
N ASN A 375 -19.62 13.02 -0.60
CA ASN A 375 -20.26 12.01 -1.46
C ASN A 375 -21.07 12.63 -2.59
N ASP A 376 -21.85 13.67 -2.28
CA ASP A 376 -22.68 14.37 -3.28
C ASP A 376 -21.83 15.14 -4.30
N PHE A 377 -20.57 15.48 -3.96
CA PHE A 377 -19.65 16.19 -4.84
C PHE A 377 -18.75 15.26 -5.67
N VAL A 378 -18.67 13.97 -5.34
CA VAL A 378 -17.83 12.98 -6.07
C VAL A 378 -18.09 12.98 -7.59
N PRO A 379 -19.35 13.03 -8.10
CA PRO A 379 -19.56 13.04 -9.54
C PRO A 379 -18.96 14.25 -10.25
N GLU A 380 -19.04 15.43 -9.65
CA GLU A 380 -18.46 16.66 -10.21
C GLU A 380 -16.94 16.64 -10.12
N TYR A 381 -16.37 16.24 -8.98
CA TYR A 381 -14.93 16.10 -8.82
C TYR A 381 -14.36 15.12 -9.85
N LYS A 382 -14.96 13.94 -9.98
CA LYS A 382 -14.54 12.92 -10.96
C LYS A 382 -14.58 13.48 -12.38
N LYS A 383 -15.66 14.11 -12.78
CA LYS A 383 -15.83 14.71 -14.11
C LYS A 383 -14.75 15.76 -14.40
N GLU A 384 -14.45 16.63 -13.43
CA GLU A 384 -13.47 17.71 -13.64
C GLU A 384 -12.03 17.19 -13.68
N ILE A 385 -11.65 16.24 -12.80
CA ILE A 385 -10.30 15.69 -12.77
C ILE A 385 -10.02 14.78 -13.98
N GLU A 386 -11.02 14.05 -14.44
CA GLU A 386 -10.92 13.19 -15.62
C GLU A 386 -10.80 13.97 -16.95
N LYS A 387 -11.13 15.26 -16.97
CA LYS A 387 -10.78 16.12 -18.12
C LYS A 387 -9.29 16.27 -18.31
N LEU A 388 -8.52 16.22 -17.21
CA LEU A 388 -7.06 16.35 -17.26
C LEU A 388 -6.37 15.01 -17.56
N PHE A 389 -6.85 13.91 -16.95
CA PHE A 389 -6.15 12.62 -16.98
C PHE A 389 -6.87 11.53 -17.80
N GLY A 390 -8.02 11.83 -18.34
CA GLY A 390 -8.84 10.90 -19.12
C GLY A 390 -9.86 10.14 -18.29
N GLU A 391 -10.89 9.65 -18.97
CA GLU A 391 -11.96 8.85 -18.39
C GLU A 391 -11.40 7.61 -17.68
N GLY A 392 -11.94 7.30 -16.50
CA GLY A 392 -11.53 6.17 -15.66
C GLY A 392 -10.25 6.42 -14.85
N SER A 393 -9.67 7.63 -14.86
CA SER A 393 -8.50 7.95 -14.03
C SER A 393 -8.83 8.18 -12.56
N CYS A 394 -10.09 8.49 -12.22
CA CYS A 394 -10.54 8.71 -10.84
C CYS A 394 -11.29 7.48 -10.32
N HIS A 395 -10.71 6.82 -9.34
CA HIS A 395 -11.25 5.64 -8.68
C HIS A 395 -11.84 6.02 -7.33
N VAL A 396 -13.14 5.75 -7.14
CA VAL A 396 -13.84 5.97 -5.87
C VAL A 396 -13.75 4.70 -5.05
N LEU A 397 -13.11 4.76 -3.89
CA LEU A 397 -12.78 3.62 -3.07
C LEU A 397 -13.39 3.71 -1.68
N LYS A 398 -13.44 2.58 -0.99
CA LYS A 398 -13.81 2.48 0.42
C LYS A 398 -12.75 1.72 1.19
N VAL A 399 -12.61 2.06 2.47
CA VAL A 399 -11.81 1.26 3.40
C VAL A 399 -12.51 -0.06 3.64
N ARG A 400 -11.80 -1.17 3.43
CA ARG A 400 -12.30 -2.52 3.60
C ARG A 400 -11.84 -3.07 4.94
N LYS A 401 -12.77 -3.61 5.75
CA LYS A 401 -12.46 -4.13 7.10
C LYS A 401 -11.55 -5.35 7.13
N LEU A 402 -11.63 -6.20 6.11
CA LEU A 402 -10.85 -7.44 6.03
C LEU A 402 -9.69 -7.29 5.07
N GLY A 403 -8.48 -7.65 5.51
CA GLY A 403 -7.30 -7.79 4.66
C GLY A 403 -7.27 -9.12 3.93
N GLY A 404 -6.24 -9.94 4.20
CA GLY A 404 -6.17 -11.32 3.72
C GLY A 404 -7.23 -12.20 4.41
N CYS A 405 -8.09 -12.87 3.64
CA CYS A 405 -9.15 -13.70 4.22
C CYS A 405 -9.58 -14.85 3.31
N LYS A 406 -10.13 -15.90 3.94
CA LYS A 406 -10.85 -16.97 3.25
C LYS A 406 -12.30 -16.52 3.05
N VAL A 407 -12.79 -16.57 1.81
CA VAL A 407 -14.12 -16.08 1.44
C VAL A 407 -15.13 -17.23 1.46
N VAL A 408 -14.83 -18.34 0.80
CA VAL A 408 -15.70 -19.53 0.68
C VAL A 408 -14.88 -20.80 0.82
N GLU A 409 -15.47 -21.81 1.43
CA GLU A 409 -15.03 -23.20 1.44
C GLU A 409 -16.22 -24.08 1.12
N GLU A 410 -16.11 -24.95 0.12
CA GLU A 410 -17.06 -26.01 -0.20
C GLU A 410 -16.45 -27.40 0.04
#